data_b7225fd9357ab9f6760a63cd70e083d1
#
_entry.id   b7225fd9357ab9f6760a63cd70e083d1
#
_cell.length_a   1.000
_cell.length_b   1.000
_cell.length_c   1.000
_cell.angle_alpha   90.00
_cell.angle_beta   90.00
_cell.angle_gamma   90.00
#
_symmetry.space_group_name_H-M   'P 1'
#
loop_
_entity.id
_entity.type
_entity.pdbx_description
1 polymer ?
#
loop_
_entity_poly.entity_id
_entity_poly.type
_entity_poly.pdbx_seq_one_letter_code
_entity_poly.pdbx_strand_id
1 'polypeptide(L)'
;MEQKKHWQSFGELNKSEAYNNEVQNEFKEELPFVEDESTLEKGESFLQAKAPRRDFLKYVGFSTAAAAVAASCEMPIKKSIPFANKPEDIVPGIADYYATTYVQDGDVVSVLAKVRDGRPIKLEGNDLSPLTGGGTSARVQAAVLDLYDTARLRFPTIAGKEATFEAIDKAIAAELAGNTVIVTSSITSPTTKKVVAQFLAKHPGSKHVTYDAVSNSAMLLANEACYGKRVIPSYHFEKAKAIVSLSADFLGTWLNPVAFAKQYAVGKKLDEKNPAMSKHIHFETVASMTGSNADEKYLCRPSEIGLIAAALLSAVKGTGVTGVTDEKLKAGIEAAAKALTANQGAALVVAGSDDVNVQILVNAINAAVGANGTTINFGTTVNYRQGVDSEFATLVDDMNAGKVNSILFYGANPVYTWPNAEKVKSGLAKVKTT
;
A
#
# COMPACT_ATOMS: atom_id res chain seq x y z
N MET A 1 9.97 46.57 8.06
CA MET A 1 10.04 45.53 7.01
C MET A 1 10.99 44.44 7.54
N GLU A 2 10.46 43.27 7.88
CA GLU A 2 11.31 42.13 8.24
C GLU A 2 12.16 41.71 7.05
N GLN A 3 13.47 41.57 7.26
CA GLN A 3 14.37 41.07 6.21
C GLN A 3 14.04 39.62 5.92
N LYS A 4 13.70 39.32 4.67
CA LYS A 4 13.46 37.97 4.18
C LYS A 4 14.72 37.12 4.38
N LYS A 5 14.61 36.01 5.11
CA LYS A 5 15.76 35.13 5.48
C LYS A 5 16.04 34.00 4.47
N HIS A 6 15.12 33.77 3.53
CA HIS A 6 15.22 32.70 2.55
C HIS A 6 14.83 33.20 1.17
N TRP A 7 15.58 32.78 0.14
CA TRP A 7 15.34 33.12 -1.27
C TRP A 7 15.15 31.83 -2.07
N GLN A 8 14.30 31.88 -3.09
CA GLN A 8 14.00 30.73 -3.97
C GLN A 8 15.02 30.58 -5.09
N SER A 9 15.73 31.65 -5.46
CA SER A 9 16.74 31.65 -6.51
C SER A 9 17.83 32.71 -6.28
N PHE A 10 18.95 32.57 -7.00
CA PHE A 10 19.99 33.60 -7.04
C PHE A 10 19.51 34.90 -7.70
N GLY A 11 18.53 34.86 -8.60
CA GLY A 11 17.90 36.00 -9.20
C GLY A 11 17.15 36.84 -8.15
N GLU A 12 16.43 36.17 -7.24
CA GLU A 12 15.73 36.82 -6.12
C GLU A 12 16.71 37.42 -5.11
N LEU A 13 17.77 36.68 -4.75
CA LEU A 13 18.80 37.17 -3.82
C LEU A 13 19.50 38.43 -4.35
N ASN A 14 19.82 38.45 -5.62
CA ASN A 14 20.56 39.55 -6.28
C ASN A 14 19.63 40.64 -6.84
N LYS A 15 18.30 40.47 -6.71
CA LYS A 15 17.30 41.41 -7.26
C LYS A 15 17.56 41.73 -8.74
N SER A 16 17.88 40.71 -9.53
CA SER A 16 18.17 40.89 -10.96
C SER A 16 16.96 41.44 -11.72
N GLU A 17 17.21 42.30 -12.74
CA GLU A 17 16.14 42.83 -13.60
C GLU A 17 15.32 41.73 -14.27
N ALA A 18 15.95 40.62 -14.67
CA ALA A 18 15.27 39.48 -15.24
C ALA A 18 14.28 38.84 -14.26
N TYR A 19 14.70 38.68 -12.98
CA TYR A 19 13.82 38.13 -11.92
C TYR A 19 12.67 39.11 -11.62
N ASN A 20 12.92 40.41 -11.51
CA ASN A 20 11.88 41.39 -11.25
C ASN A 20 10.85 41.45 -12.41
N ASN A 21 11.30 41.28 -13.64
CA ASN A 21 10.43 41.23 -14.81
C ASN A 21 9.62 39.90 -14.84
N GLU A 22 10.20 38.78 -14.43
CA GLU A 22 9.48 37.52 -14.31
C GLU A 22 8.40 37.55 -13.22
N VAL A 23 8.72 38.07 -12.04
CA VAL A 23 7.78 38.20 -10.92
C VAL A 23 6.64 39.19 -11.26
N GLN A 24 6.92 40.30 -11.95
CA GLN A 24 5.88 41.22 -12.42
C GLN A 24 5.03 40.60 -13.56
N ASN A 25 5.52 39.57 -14.21
CA ASN A 25 4.86 38.90 -15.32
C ASN A 25 4.33 37.51 -14.97
N GLU A 26 4.44 37.08 -13.70
CA GLU A 26 3.99 35.75 -13.26
C GLU A 26 2.48 35.55 -13.43
N PHE A 27 1.71 36.64 -13.48
CA PHE A 27 0.28 36.67 -13.76
C PHE A 27 -0.02 37.59 -14.95
N LYS A 28 0.58 37.30 -16.11
CA LYS A 28 0.45 38.13 -17.32
C LYS A 28 -0.90 38.07 -18.01
N GLU A 29 -1.78 37.16 -17.64
CA GLU A 29 -3.16 37.22 -18.10
C GLU A 29 -3.92 38.13 -17.13
N GLU A 30 -4.18 39.34 -17.55
CA GLU A 30 -5.21 40.17 -16.92
C GLU A 30 -6.46 39.33 -16.81
N LEU A 31 -6.88 39.04 -15.56
CA LEU A 31 -8.13 38.33 -15.34
C LEU A 31 -9.20 39.19 -16.05
N PRO A 32 -9.97 38.65 -16.98
CA PRO A 32 -10.91 39.39 -17.82
C PRO A 32 -12.06 40.06 -17.04
N PHE A 33 -11.93 40.17 -15.73
CA PHE A 33 -12.91 40.73 -14.80
C PHE A 33 -12.48 42.07 -14.19
N VAL A 34 -11.33 42.63 -14.57
CA VAL A 34 -10.79 43.86 -13.96
C VAL A 34 -10.80 45.05 -14.92
N GLU A 35 -11.34 44.91 -16.13
CA GLU A 35 -11.56 46.09 -16.97
C GLU A 35 -12.99 46.60 -16.80
N ASP A 36 -13.09 47.71 -16.12
CA ASP A 36 -14.16 48.65 -15.99
C ASP A 36 -15.08 48.52 -14.77
N GLU A 37 -14.68 49.21 -13.70
CA GLU A 37 -15.60 49.65 -12.63
C GLU A 37 -16.82 50.41 -13.20
N SER A 38 -16.73 50.94 -14.42
CA SER A 38 -17.84 51.62 -15.11
C SER A 38 -18.94 50.69 -15.62
N THR A 39 -18.66 49.39 -15.78
CA THR A 39 -19.65 48.38 -16.28
C THR A 39 -20.53 47.86 -15.14
N LEU A 40 -20.05 47.93 -13.91
CA LEU A 40 -20.80 47.52 -12.71
C LEU A 40 -21.89 48.53 -12.33
N GLU A 41 -21.72 49.82 -12.68
CA GLU A 41 -22.71 50.85 -12.40
C GLU A 41 -23.91 50.84 -13.37
N LYS A 42 -23.84 50.15 -14.55
CA LYS A 42 -24.89 50.15 -15.54
C LYS A 42 -25.84 49.00 -15.51
N GLY A 43 -25.68 48.04 -14.60
CA GLY A 43 -26.64 46.93 -14.44
C GLY A 43 -26.87 46.09 -15.69
N GLU A 44 -25.94 46.05 -16.66
CA GLU A 44 -26.02 45.20 -17.81
C GLU A 44 -25.73 43.75 -17.45
N SER A 45 -26.70 42.92 -17.63
CA SER A 45 -26.64 41.50 -17.32
C SER A 45 -25.48 40.82 -18.05
N PHE A 46 -24.66 40.11 -17.34
CA PHE A 46 -23.60 39.18 -17.82
C PHE A 46 -24.05 38.29 -19.01
N LEU A 47 -25.36 38.05 -19.14
CA LEU A 47 -25.97 37.27 -20.22
C LEU A 47 -26.06 38.01 -21.55
N GLN A 48 -25.77 39.33 -21.62
CA GLN A 48 -25.83 40.13 -22.84
C GLN A 48 -24.45 40.45 -23.44
N ALA A 49 -23.37 40.06 -22.81
CA ALA A 49 -22.04 40.21 -23.34
C ALA A 49 -21.84 39.32 -24.59
N LYS A 50 -21.52 39.93 -25.74
CA LYS A 50 -21.19 39.22 -26.98
C LYS A 50 -19.79 38.60 -26.88
N ALA A 51 -19.68 37.48 -26.18
CA ALA A 51 -18.44 36.69 -26.13
C ALA A 51 -18.48 35.60 -27.23
N PRO A 52 -17.35 35.30 -27.89
CA PRO A 52 -17.23 34.13 -28.77
C PRO A 52 -17.64 32.85 -28.03
N ARG A 53 -18.37 31.95 -28.67
CA ARG A 53 -18.89 30.70 -28.04
C ARG A 53 -17.80 29.89 -27.29
N ARG A 54 -16.59 29.92 -27.82
CA ARG A 54 -15.45 29.21 -27.21
C ARG A 54 -15.00 29.84 -25.89
N ASP A 55 -15.01 31.15 -25.80
CA ASP A 55 -14.61 31.87 -24.59
C ASP A 55 -15.72 31.84 -23.55
N PHE A 56 -16.97 31.91 -23.95
CA PHE A 56 -18.12 31.67 -23.06
C PHE A 56 -18.07 30.29 -22.39
N LEU A 57 -17.74 29.22 -23.12
CA LEU A 57 -17.60 27.89 -22.57
C LEU A 57 -16.41 27.78 -21.60
N LYS A 58 -15.32 28.48 -21.85
CA LYS A 58 -14.20 28.56 -20.90
C LYS A 58 -14.64 29.28 -19.62
N TYR A 59 -15.34 30.39 -19.71
CA TYR A 59 -15.81 31.15 -18.54
C TYR A 59 -16.82 30.37 -17.71
N VAL A 60 -17.78 29.69 -18.34
CA VAL A 60 -18.75 28.83 -17.66
C VAL A 60 -18.04 27.63 -17.01
N GLY A 61 -17.08 27.01 -17.69
CA GLY A 61 -16.28 25.93 -17.13
C GLY A 61 -15.44 26.37 -15.93
N PHE A 62 -14.78 27.52 -16.00
CA PHE A 62 -14.01 28.07 -14.91
C PHE A 62 -14.88 28.53 -13.73
N SER A 63 -16.01 29.19 -13.98
CA SER A 63 -16.89 29.66 -12.91
C SER A 63 -17.58 28.51 -12.17
N THR A 64 -17.97 27.44 -12.86
CA THR A 64 -18.53 26.24 -12.22
C THR A 64 -17.46 25.43 -11.46
N ALA A 65 -16.24 25.34 -11.99
CA ALA A 65 -15.13 24.73 -11.27
C ALA A 65 -14.73 25.54 -10.02
N ALA A 66 -14.65 26.88 -10.13
CA ALA A 66 -14.37 27.75 -9.00
C ALA A 66 -15.48 27.73 -7.95
N ALA A 67 -16.76 27.68 -8.36
CA ALA A 67 -17.89 27.52 -7.44
C ALA A 67 -17.89 26.16 -6.75
N ALA A 68 -17.55 25.08 -7.47
CA ALA A 68 -17.43 23.75 -6.89
C ALA A 68 -16.26 23.68 -5.88
N VAL A 69 -15.12 24.29 -6.18
CA VAL A 69 -13.98 24.38 -5.26
C VAL A 69 -14.33 25.26 -4.04
N ALA A 70 -14.98 26.38 -4.24
CA ALA A 70 -15.43 27.26 -3.13
C ALA A 70 -16.48 26.57 -2.24
N ALA A 71 -17.42 25.83 -2.84
CA ALA A 71 -18.42 25.06 -2.11
C ALA A 71 -17.82 23.83 -1.38
N SER A 72 -16.73 23.27 -1.91
CA SER A 72 -16.03 22.16 -1.26
C SER A 72 -15.10 22.60 -0.12
N CYS A 73 -14.79 23.88 -0.01
CA CYS A 73 -13.91 24.44 1.00
C CYS A 73 -14.61 24.84 2.31
N GLU A 74 -15.90 24.64 2.47
CA GLU A 74 -16.53 24.72 3.79
C GLU A 74 -16.14 23.49 4.63
N MET A 75 -14.92 23.51 5.16
CA MET A 75 -14.62 22.64 6.29
C MET A 75 -15.51 23.06 7.43
N PRO A 76 -16.35 22.16 7.96
CA PRO A 76 -17.16 22.50 9.13
C PRO A 76 -16.21 22.88 10.26
N ILE A 77 -16.16 24.16 10.61
CA ILE A 77 -15.40 24.65 11.75
C ILE A 77 -16.06 24.07 12.99
N LYS A 78 -15.65 22.86 13.40
CA LYS A 78 -16.04 22.33 14.70
C LYS A 78 -15.29 23.14 15.75
N LYS A 79 -16.01 23.96 16.50
CA LYS A 79 -15.43 24.65 17.65
C LYS A 79 -14.91 23.60 18.62
N SER A 80 -13.63 23.68 18.95
CA SER A 80 -13.04 22.84 19.99
C SER A 80 -13.68 23.21 21.33
N ILE A 81 -14.31 22.23 21.99
CA ILE A 81 -14.85 22.42 23.34
C ILE A 81 -13.66 22.33 24.29
N PRO A 82 -13.38 23.35 25.14
CA PRO A 82 -12.36 23.24 26.15
C PRO A 82 -12.67 22.09 27.11
N PHE A 83 -11.64 21.52 27.71
CA PHE A 83 -11.82 20.45 28.70
C PHE A 83 -12.67 20.93 29.87
N ALA A 84 -13.68 20.18 30.29
CA ALA A 84 -14.37 20.41 31.53
C ALA A 84 -13.41 20.21 32.73
N ASN A 85 -12.57 19.18 32.66
CA ASN A 85 -11.43 18.94 33.54
C ASN A 85 -10.19 18.68 32.68
N LYS A 86 -9.22 19.59 32.72
CA LYS A 86 -7.97 19.44 32.01
C LYS A 86 -7.13 18.32 32.65
N PRO A 87 -6.69 17.29 31.90
CA PRO A 87 -5.71 16.33 32.39
C PRO A 87 -4.40 17.02 32.75
N GLU A 88 -3.71 16.54 33.78
CA GLU A 88 -2.46 17.18 34.29
C GLU A 88 -1.38 17.25 33.20
N ASP A 89 -1.29 16.18 32.36
CA ASP A 89 -0.24 16.01 31.34
C ASP A 89 -0.52 16.76 30.02
N ILE A 90 -1.70 17.38 29.85
CA ILE A 90 -2.05 18.08 28.60
C ILE A 90 -1.82 19.60 28.74
N VAL A 91 -0.95 20.14 27.92
CA VAL A 91 -0.77 21.58 27.75
C VAL A 91 -1.49 22.01 26.45
N PRO A 92 -2.51 22.90 26.53
CA PRO A 92 -3.21 23.37 25.35
C PRO A 92 -2.25 23.94 24.30
N GLY A 93 -2.39 23.49 23.05
CA GLY A 93 -1.54 23.93 21.94
C GLY A 93 -0.21 23.16 21.78
N ILE A 94 0.20 22.35 22.75
CA ILE A 94 1.35 21.45 22.64
C ILE A 94 0.83 20.06 22.25
N ALA A 95 1.54 19.38 21.36
CA ALA A 95 1.16 18.04 20.92
C ALA A 95 1.86 16.98 21.76
N ASP A 96 1.10 15.93 22.12
CA ASP A 96 1.62 14.70 22.71
C ASP A 96 1.80 13.65 21.64
N TYR A 97 2.73 12.71 21.86
CA TYR A 97 3.04 11.64 20.91
C TYR A 97 2.84 10.28 21.55
N TYR A 98 2.07 9.45 20.88
CA TYR A 98 1.77 8.09 21.33
C TYR A 98 2.28 7.07 20.32
N ALA A 99 3.12 6.15 20.77
CA ALA A 99 3.57 5.03 19.94
C ALA A 99 2.41 4.04 19.72
N THR A 100 2.12 3.73 18.48
CA THR A 100 1.08 2.79 18.08
C THR A 100 1.44 2.06 16.79
N THR A 101 0.57 1.19 16.33
CA THR A 101 0.77 0.44 15.09
C THR A 101 -0.45 0.63 14.18
N TYR A 102 -0.18 1.03 12.94
CA TYR A 102 -1.17 0.97 11.88
C TYR A 102 -1.20 -0.43 11.28
N VAL A 103 -2.38 -1.02 11.20
CA VAL A 103 -2.60 -2.34 10.59
C VAL A 103 -3.85 -2.27 9.72
N GLN A 104 -3.67 -2.40 8.42
CA GLN A 104 -4.76 -2.45 7.45
C GLN A 104 -4.32 -3.17 6.18
N ASP A 105 -5.19 -4.03 5.62
CA ASP A 105 -4.99 -4.73 4.35
C ASP A 105 -3.63 -5.46 4.23
N GLY A 106 -3.12 -5.98 5.34
CA GLY A 106 -1.83 -6.64 5.42
C GLY A 106 -0.63 -5.69 5.57
N ASP A 107 -0.83 -4.37 5.57
CA ASP A 107 0.24 -3.42 5.91
C ASP A 107 0.36 -3.29 7.44
N VAL A 108 1.59 -3.35 7.93
CA VAL A 108 1.91 -3.17 9.35
C VAL A 108 3.01 -2.13 9.48
N VAL A 109 2.67 -0.98 10.04
CA VAL A 109 3.60 0.15 10.18
C VAL A 109 3.57 0.66 11.62
N SER A 110 4.74 0.70 12.27
CA SER A 110 4.88 1.33 13.58
C SER A 110 4.93 2.84 13.43
N VAL A 111 4.05 3.53 14.13
CA VAL A 111 3.84 4.97 13.99
C VAL A 111 3.81 5.67 15.34
N LEU A 112 4.06 6.97 15.32
CA LEU A 112 3.82 7.91 16.40
C LEU A 112 2.57 8.72 16.04
N ALA A 113 1.50 8.53 16.82
CA ALA A 113 0.32 9.34 16.71
C ALA A 113 0.54 10.69 17.41
N LYS A 114 0.56 11.76 16.63
CA LYS A 114 0.59 13.12 17.14
C LYS A 114 -0.81 13.52 17.55
N VAL A 115 -1.00 13.81 18.82
CA VAL A 115 -2.28 14.11 19.43
C VAL A 115 -2.25 15.53 19.96
N ARG A 116 -3.29 16.29 19.68
CA ARG A 116 -3.46 17.63 20.23
C ARG A 116 -4.83 17.72 20.88
N ASP A 117 -4.85 18.17 22.13
CA ASP A 117 -6.07 18.33 22.91
C ASP A 117 -6.97 17.06 22.89
N GLY A 118 -6.33 15.87 23.03
CA GLY A 118 -6.99 14.57 23.01
C GLY A 118 -7.41 14.06 21.61
N ARG A 119 -6.99 14.72 20.52
CA ARG A 119 -7.36 14.35 19.16
C ARG A 119 -6.13 14.05 18.31
N PRO A 120 -6.06 12.86 17.70
CA PRO A 120 -5.03 12.54 16.72
C PRO A 120 -5.14 13.47 15.51
N ILE A 121 -4.02 14.12 15.15
CA ILE A 121 -3.96 15.06 14.02
C ILE A 121 -3.01 14.62 12.93
N LYS A 122 -2.06 13.73 13.22
CA LYS A 122 -1.07 13.23 12.27
C LYS A 122 -0.51 11.89 12.72
N LEU A 123 -0.12 11.06 11.77
CA LEU A 123 0.67 9.85 12.01
C LEU A 123 2.08 10.08 11.46
N GLU A 124 3.08 9.92 12.30
CA GLU A 124 4.49 10.01 11.95
C GLU A 124 5.14 8.64 12.05
N GLY A 125 6.22 8.41 11.32
CA GLY A 125 6.95 7.14 11.43
C GLY A 125 7.68 7.03 12.76
N ASN A 126 7.78 5.81 13.27
CA ASN A 126 8.56 5.52 14.46
C ASN A 126 9.99 5.11 14.05
N ASP A 127 10.96 5.97 14.27
CA ASP A 127 12.38 5.73 13.93
C ASP A 127 12.98 4.53 14.65
N LEU A 128 12.44 4.16 15.81
CA LEU A 128 12.86 2.99 16.58
C LEU A 128 12.30 1.67 16.01
N SER A 129 11.41 1.74 15.02
CA SER A 129 10.86 0.53 14.38
C SER A 129 11.94 -0.21 13.58
N PRO A 130 12.26 -1.46 13.92
CA PRO A 130 13.20 -2.25 13.13
C PRO A 130 12.65 -2.63 11.75
N LEU A 131 11.32 -2.58 11.58
CA LEU A 131 10.64 -2.96 10.34
C LEU A 131 10.63 -1.82 9.32
N THR A 132 10.27 -0.60 9.74
CA THR A 132 10.06 0.54 8.82
C THR A 132 11.08 1.65 9.03
N GLY A 133 11.76 1.69 10.19
CA GLY A 133 12.80 2.65 10.50
C GLY A 133 12.38 4.11 10.32
N GLY A 134 11.15 4.46 10.71
CA GLY A 134 10.61 5.81 10.58
C GLY A 134 9.89 6.10 9.25
N GLY A 135 9.85 5.13 8.32
CA GLY A 135 9.10 5.29 7.08
C GLY A 135 7.59 5.20 7.29
N THR A 136 6.84 5.93 6.45
CA THR A 136 5.37 5.86 6.35
C THR A 136 4.93 5.88 4.90
N SER A 137 3.66 5.61 4.63
CA SER A 137 3.04 5.70 3.31
C SER A 137 1.92 6.74 3.29
N ALA A 138 1.48 7.13 2.10
CA ALA A 138 0.32 8.01 1.93
C ALA A 138 -0.93 7.45 2.62
N ARG A 139 -1.17 6.13 2.55
CA ARG A 139 -2.27 5.44 3.23
C ARG A 139 -2.18 5.62 4.75
N VAL A 140 -1.01 5.42 5.32
CA VAL A 140 -0.77 5.63 6.77
C VAL A 140 -1.06 7.07 7.16
N GLN A 141 -0.58 8.05 6.39
CA GLN A 141 -0.83 9.46 6.67
C GLN A 141 -2.33 9.81 6.58
N ALA A 142 -3.05 9.25 5.61
CA ALA A 142 -4.48 9.48 5.44
C ALA A 142 -5.35 8.79 6.51
N ALA A 143 -4.87 7.74 7.16
CA ALA A 143 -5.66 6.93 8.10
C ALA A 143 -6.19 7.72 9.32
N VAL A 144 -5.57 8.85 9.67
CA VAL A 144 -6.11 9.73 10.71
C VAL A 144 -7.49 10.27 10.36
N LEU A 145 -7.82 10.41 9.07
CA LEU A 145 -9.12 10.92 8.60
C LEU A 145 -10.25 9.93 8.89
N ASP A 146 -9.97 8.63 8.92
CA ASP A 146 -10.97 7.59 9.23
C ASP A 146 -11.60 7.79 10.61
N LEU A 147 -10.86 8.39 11.54
CA LEU A 147 -11.39 8.69 12.89
C LEU A 147 -12.46 9.78 12.88
N TYR A 148 -12.47 10.64 11.87
CA TYR A 148 -13.35 11.79 11.74
C TYR A 148 -14.43 11.59 10.68
N ASP A 149 -14.45 10.44 10.00
CA ASP A 149 -15.49 10.09 9.04
C ASP A 149 -16.84 9.94 9.73
N THR A 150 -17.83 10.67 9.24
CA THR A 150 -19.19 10.61 9.75
C THR A 150 -19.93 9.32 9.37
N ALA A 151 -19.46 8.62 8.34
CA ALA A 151 -19.98 7.34 7.89
C ALA A 151 -19.49 6.14 8.72
N ARG A 152 -18.59 6.35 9.70
CA ARG A 152 -18.14 5.27 10.59
C ARG A 152 -19.31 4.58 11.26
N LEU A 153 -19.24 3.25 11.32
CA LEU A 153 -20.14 2.45 12.15
C LEU A 153 -19.93 2.82 13.63
N ARG A 154 -21.00 3.27 14.30
CA ARG A 154 -20.93 3.74 15.68
C ARG A 154 -21.42 2.70 16.68
N PHE A 155 -22.30 1.83 16.25
CA PHE A 155 -22.98 0.86 17.06
C PHE A 155 -23.02 -0.50 16.37
N PRO A 156 -23.07 -1.59 17.15
CA PRO A 156 -23.28 -2.91 16.58
C PRO A 156 -24.71 -3.03 16.02
N THR A 157 -24.90 -3.94 15.07
CA THR A 157 -26.20 -4.14 14.41
C THR A 157 -26.57 -5.62 14.36
N ILE A 158 -27.86 -5.91 14.46
CA ILE A 158 -28.47 -7.24 14.18
C ILE A 158 -29.45 -7.06 13.03
N ALA A 159 -29.25 -7.78 11.94
CA ALA A 159 -30.07 -7.68 10.73
C ALA A 159 -30.23 -6.23 10.22
N GLY A 160 -29.16 -5.45 10.27
CA GLY A 160 -29.11 -4.05 9.83
C GLY A 160 -29.74 -3.04 10.79
N LYS A 161 -30.24 -3.46 11.96
CA LYS A 161 -30.79 -2.59 13.00
C LYS A 161 -29.80 -2.45 14.15
N GLU A 162 -29.69 -1.24 14.69
CA GLU A 162 -28.88 -0.97 15.88
C GLU A 162 -29.23 -1.87 17.04
N ALA A 163 -28.24 -2.41 17.73
CA ALA A 163 -28.38 -3.32 18.86
C ALA A 163 -27.37 -2.97 19.96
N THR A 164 -27.65 -3.45 21.17
CA THR A 164 -26.69 -3.34 22.28
C THR A 164 -25.69 -4.48 22.23
N PHE A 165 -24.51 -4.28 22.82
CA PHE A 165 -23.48 -5.33 22.93
C PHE A 165 -24.02 -6.56 23.66
N GLU A 166 -24.82 -6.39 24.74
CA GLU A 166 -25.44 -7.49 25.47
C GLU A 166 -26.38 -8.34 24.59
N ALA A 167 -27.16 -7.69 23.73
CA ALA A 167 -28.05 -8.38 22.81
C ALA A 167 -27.28 -9.19 21.78
N ILE A 168 -26.17 -8.63 21.27
CA ILE A 168 -25.31 -9.30 20.32
C ILE A 168 -24.58 -10.47 20.97
N ASP A 169 -23.97 -10.28 22.14
CA ASP A 169 -23.27 -11.34 22.87
C ASP A 169 -24.19 -12.53 23.14
N LYS A 170 -25.44 -12.25 23.52
CA LYS A 170 -26.45 -13.29 23.73
C LYS A 170 -26.82 -14.01 22.42
N ALA A 171 -27.00 -13.28 21.34
CA ALA A 171 -27.33 -13.86 20.05
C ALA A 171 -26.14 -14.72 19.51
N ILE A 172 -24.92 -14.22 19.59
CA ILE A 172 -23.69 -14.94 19.14
C ILE A 172 -23.53 -16.19 20.01
N ALA A 173 -23.63 -16.10 21.33
CA ALA A 173 -23.42 -17.25 22.23
C ALA A 173 -24.42 -18.39 21.95
N ALA A 174 -25.63 -18.08 21.52
CA ALA A 174 -26.65 -19.08 21.18
C ALA A 174 -26.35 -19.81 19.85
N GLU A 175 -25.69 -19.12 18.90
CA GLU A 175 -25.45 -19.61 17.55
C GLU A 175 -24.03 -20.25 17.34
N LEU A 176 -23.09 -19.95 18.24
CA LEU A 176 -21.73 -20.52 18.18
C LEU A 176 -21.63 -21.99 18.64
N ALA A 177 -22.75 -22.63 18.95
CA ALA A 177 -22.79 -24.03 19.32
C ALA A 177 -22.63 -24.93 18.09
N GLY A 178 -21.43 -25.15 17.60
CA GLY A 178 -21.19 -26.05 16.47
C GLY A 178 -19.95 -25.72 15.67
N ASN A 179 -19.90 -26.18 14.41
CA ASN A 179 -18.80 -25.96 13.51
C ASN A 179 -18.78 -24.52 12.98
N THR A 180 -18.09 -23.65 13.68
CA THR A 180 -17.90 -22.25 13.28
C THR A 180 -16.63 -22.09 12.49
N VAL A 181 -16.70 -21.42 11.33
CA VAL A 181 -15.50 -21.02 10.58
C VAL A 181 -15.17 -19.57 10.89
N ILE A 182 -13.95 -19.34 11.39
CA ILE A 182 -13.43 -17.99 11.58
C ILE A 182 -12.62 -17.63 10.34
N VAL A 183 -13.03 -16.59 9.61
CA VAL A 183 -12.29 -16.05 8.47
C VAL A 183 -11.68 -14.73 8.87
N THR A 184 -10.36 -14.62 8.77
CA THR A 184 -9.66 -13.38 9.11
C THR A 184 -8.69 -12.99 8.01
N SER A 185 -8.35 -11.70 7.91
CA SER A 185 -7.07 -11.32 7.31
C SER A 185 -5.92 -11.88 8.16
N SER A 186 -4.69 -11.79 7.65
CA SER A 186 -3.51 -12.21 8.41
C SER A 186 -3.42 -11.50 9.75
N ILE A 187 -3.47 -12.28 10.83
CA ILE A 187 -3.39 -11.78 12.20
C ILE A 187 -1.92 -11.64 12.59
N THR A 188 -1.45 -10.42 12.84
CA THR A 188 -0.09 -10.15 13.34
C THR A 188 -0.03 -10.10 14.87
N SER A 189 -1.13 -9.75 15.53
CA SER A 189 -1.23 -9.64 17.00
C SER A 189 -1.10 -11.01 17.69
N PRO A 190 -0.10 -11.21 18.57
CA PRO A 190 0.02 -12.44 19.35
C PRO A 190 -1.19 -12.70 20.25
N THR A 191 -1.78 -11.64 20.82
CA THR A 191 -2.98 -11.73 21.67
C THR A 191 -4.17 -12.24 20.88
N THR A 192 -4.44 -11.68 19.70
CA THR A 192 -5.54 -12.12 18.84
C THR A 192 -5.35 -13.56 18.38
N LYS A 193 -4.11 -13.95 18.00
CA LYS A 193 -3.79 -15.36 17.68
C LYS A 193 -4.11 -16.30 18.84
N LYS A 194 -3.76 -15.91 20.07
CA LYS A 194 -4.05 -16.68 21.26
C LYS A 194 -5.56 -16.82 21.52
N VAL A 195 -6.32 -15.73 21.34
CA VAL A 195 -7.79 -15.75 21.49
C VAL A 195 -8.43 -16.69 20.46
N VAL A 196 -8.02 -16.61 19.18
CA VAL A 196 -8.51 -17.53 18.13
C VAL A 196 -8.18 -18.98 18.50
N ALA A 197 -6.95 -19.26 18.93
CA ALA A 197 -6.54 -20.61 19.32
C ALA A 197 -7.36 -21.12 20.52
N GLN A 198 -7.64 -20.29 21.53
CA GLN A 198 -8.49 -20.64 22.66
C GLN A 198 -9.94 -20.91 22.24
N PHE A 199 -10.46 -20.12 21.30
CA PHE A 199 -11.79 -20.37 20.73
C PHE A 199 -11.86 -21.73 20.05
N LEU A 200 -10.91 -22.04 19.16
CA LEU A 200 -10.87 -23.31 18.47
C LEU A 200 -10.73 -24.51 19.42
N ALA A 201 -9.97 -24.36 20.49
CA ALA A 201 -9.83 -25.39 21.52
C ALA A 201 -11.13 -25.62 22.30
N LYS A 202 -11.93 -24.55 22.53
CA LYS A 202 -13.20 -24.60 23.24
C LYS A 202 -14.35 -25.12 22.35
N HIS A 203 -14.25 -24.96 21.03
CA HIS A 203 -15.28 -25.33 20.08
C HIS A 203 -14.72 -26.36 19.06
N PRO A 204 -14.60 -27.65 19.43
CA PRO A 204 -14.12 -28.70 18.54
C PRO A 204 -14.94 -28.78 17.26
N GLY A 205 -14.27 -28.90 16.10
CA GLY A 205 -14.92 -28.87 14.79
C GLY A 205 -14.95 -27.48 14.15
N SER A 206 -14.65 -26.42 14.90
CA SER A 206 -14.42 -25.09 14.32
C SER A 206 -13.06 -25.00 13.64
N LYS A 207 -12.94 -24.16 12.62
CA LYS A 207 -11.68 -23.96 11.89
C LYS A 207 -11.42 -22.47 11.66
N HIS A 208 -10.14 -22.13 11.52
CA HIS A 208 -9.68 -20.79 11.13
C HIS A 208 -9.16 -20.84 9.71
N VAL A 209 -9.60 -19.90 8.88
CA VAL A 209 -9.15 -19.70 7.50
C VAL A 209 -8.64 -18.30 7.36
N THR A 210 -7.40 -18.15 6.93
CA THR A 210 -6.81 -16.84 6.66
C THR A 210 -7.05 -16.47 5.20
N TYR A 211 -7.60 -15.28 4.97
CA TYR A 211 -7.88 -14.72 3.66
C TYR A 211 -7.32 -13.31 3.56
N ASP A 212 -6.37 -13.11 2.67
CA ASP A 212 -5.80 -11.79 2.37
C ASP A 212 -6.21 -11.35 0.96
N ALA A 213 -6.79 -10.16 0.83
CA ALA A 213 -7.24 -9.63 -0.45
C ALA A 213 -6.09 -9.44 -1.46
N VAL A 214 -4.90 -9.10 -0.96
CA VAL A 214 -3.64 -9.12 -1.72
C VAL A 214 -2.88 -10.37 -1.33
N SER A 215 -2.91 -11.38 -2.20
CA SER A 215 -2.36 -12.70 -1.92
C SER A 215 -0.83 -12.75 -2.07
N ASN A 216 -0.19 -13.56 -1.23
CA ASN A 216 1.16 -14.08 -1.41
C ASN A 216 1.19 -15.62 -1.33
N SER A 217 0.06 -16.24 -1.60
CA SER A 217 -0.13 -17.69 -1.54
C SER A 217 0.91 -18.45 -2.36
N ALA A 218 1.19 -17.99 -3.58
CA ALA A 218 2.18 -18.61 -4.45
C ALA A 218 3.59 -18.64 -3.84
N MET A 219 4.00 -17.53 -3.20
CA MET A 219 5.30 -17.46 -2.52
C MET A 219 5.36 -18.38 -1.31
N LEU A 220 4.30 -18.45 -0.50
CA LEU A 220 4.20 -19.33 0.66
C LEU A 220 4.33 -20.81 0.24
N LEU A 221 3.59 -21.21 -0.78
CA LEU A 221 3.60 -22.58 -1.31
C LEU A 221 4.94 -22.94 -1.99
N ALA A 222 5.53 -22.00 -2.74
CA ALA A 222 6.83 -22.21 -3.36
C ALA A 222 7.94 -22.36 -2.30
N ASN A 223 7.92 -21.55 -1.23
CA ASN A 223 8.88 -21.67 -0.15
C ASN A 223 8.69 -22.96 0.65
N GLU A 224 7.46 -23.42 0.83
CA GLU A 224 7.18 -24.74 1.41
C GLU A 224 7.74 -25.86 0.54
N ALA A 225 7.53 -25.80 -0.77
CA ALA A 225 8.05 -26.79 -1.72
C ALA A 225 9.58 -26.81 -1.81
N CYS A 226 10.23 -25.62 -1.79
CA CYS A 226 11.68 -25.51 -1.95
C CYS A 226 12.45 -25.74 -0.65
N TYR A 227 11.90 -25.31 0.49
CA TYR A 227 12.63 -25.20 1.75
C TYR A 227 11.92 -25.88 2.94
N GLY A 228 10.77 -26.51 2.72
CA GLY A 228 9.96 -27.13 3.78
C GLY A 228 9.37 -26.15 4.78
N LYS A 229 9.30 -24.86 4.42
CA LYS A 229 8.80 -23.78 5.30
C LYS A 229 7.80 -22.92 4.56
N ARG A 230 6.54 -22.90 5.03
CA ARG A 230 5.49 -22.01 4.52
C ARG A 230 5.60 -20.62 5.16
N VAL A 231 6.55 -19.83 4.71
CA VAL A 231 6.87 -18.50 5.28
C VAL A 231 7.21 -17.49 4.19
N ILE A 232 7.03 -16.21 4.50
CA ILE A 232 7.61 -15.11 3.73
C ILE A 232 8.92 -14.73 4.42
N PRO A 233 10.09 -14.87 3.77
CA PRO A 233 11.37 -14.49 4.35
C PRO A 233 11.50 -12.96 4.45
N SER A 234 12.44 -12.48 5.25
CA SER A 234 12.84 -11.09 5.16
C SER A 234 13.82 -10.87 4.00
N TYR A 235 13.60 -9.76 3.30
CA TYR A 235 14.43 -9.30 2.19
C TYR A 235 15.28 -8.11 2.63
N HIS A 236 16.55 -8.10 2.20
CA HIS A 236 17.55 -7.11 2.55
C HIS A 236 18.06 -6.41 1.29
N PHE A 237 17.28 -5.47 0.76
CA PHE A 237 17.62 -4.69 -0.42
C PHE A 237 18.88 -3.83 -0.20
N GLU A 238 19.14 -3.42 1.04
CA GLU A 238 20.32 -2.64 1.43
C GLU A 238 21.64 -3.44 1.31
N LYS A 239 21.56 -4.77 1.26
CA LYS A 239 22.72 -5.65 1.06
C LYS A 239 22.91 -6.06 -0.40
N ALA A 240 21.94 -5.80 -1.26
CA ALA A 240 21.96 -6.22 -2.64
C ALA A 240 22.76 -5.24 -3.50
N LYS A 241 23.81 -5.76 -4.17
CA LYS A 241 24.58 -5.04 -5.20
C LYS A 241 23.98 -5.21 -6.60
N ALA A 242 23.26 -6.29 -6.82
CA ALA A 242 22.49 -6.54 -8.04
C ALA A 242 21.06 -6.97 -7.66
N ILE A 243 20.07 -6.28 -8.18
CA ILE A 243 18.63 -6.54 -7.95
C ILE A 243 18.01 -6.82 -9.31
N VAL A 244 17.28 -7.92 -9.43
CA VAL A 244 16.41 -8.21 -10.56
C VAL A 244 14.99 -8.40 -10.03
N SER A 245 14.06 -7.62 -10.56
CA SER A 245 12.65 -7.71 -10.16
C SER A 245 11.76 -8.02 -11.37
N LEU A 246 10.94 -9.05 -11.21
CA LEU A 246 9.99 -9.55 -12.20
C LEU A 246 8.58 -9.13 -11.78
N SER A 247 8.10 -8.00 -12.28
CA SER A 247 6.81 -7.39 -11.91
C SER A 247 6.58 -7.22 -10.40
N ALA A 248 7.63 -7.24 -9.59
CA ALA A 248 7.55 -6.98 -8.15
C ALA A 248 7.71 -5.48 -7.90
N ASP A 249 6.62 -4.77 -7.72
CA ASP A 249 6.63 -3.33 -7.40
C ASP A 249 6.96 -3.11 -5.92
N PHE A 250 8.19 -3.44 -5.51
CA PHE A 250 8.63 -3.39 -4.12
C PHE A 250 8.79 -1.97 -3.56
N LEU A 251 8.78 -0.94 -4.40
CA LEU A 251 8.74 0.46 -3.97
C LEU A 251 7.31 1.01 -3.85
N GLY A 252 6.30 0.32 -4.44
CA GLY A 252 4.91 0.78 -4.44
C GLY A 252 3.94 -0.14 -3.71
N THR A 253 3.85 -1.41 -4.11
CA THR A 253 2.75 -2.28 -3.68
C THR A 253 3.17 -3.67 -3.18
N TRP A 254 4.37 -4.14 -3.52
CA TRP A 254 4.79 -5.50 -3.21
C TRP A 254 5.30 -5.62 -1.77
N LEU A 255 4.70 -6.53 -0.99
CA LEU A 255 5.03 -6.85 0.41
C LEU A 255 5.06 -5.61 1.33
N ASN A 256 6.22 -5.04 1.60
CA ASN A 256 6.42 -3.91 2.50
C ASN A 256 7.20 -2.77 1.82
N PRO A 257 6.55 -1.99 0.94
CA PRO A 257 7.22 -0.94 0.17
C PRO A 257 7.84 0.14 1.05
N VAL A 258 7.27 0.42 2.22
CA VAL A 258 7.80 1.42 3.16
C VAL A 258 9.20 1.04 3.64
N ALA A 259 9.39 -0.22 4.07
CA ALA A 259 10.69 -0.72 4.50
C ALA A 259 11.66 -0.85 3.33
N PHE A 260 11.19 -1.39 2.21
CA PHE A 260 12.03 -1.65 1.02
C PHE A 260 12.51 -0.37 0.35
N ALA A 261 11.71 0.70 0.33
CA ALA A 261 12.14 2.00 -0.17
C ALA A 261 13.35 2.54 0.62
N LYS A 262 13.31 2.43 1.95
CA LYS A 262 14.44 2.82 2.80
C LYS A 262 15.68 1.96 2.55
N GLN A 263 15.51 0.64 2.49
CA GLN A 263 16.60 -0.30 2.21
C GLN A 263 17.21 -0.06 0.82
N TYR A 264 16.37 0.12 -0.20
CA TYR A 264 16.78 0.39 -1.57
C TYR A 264 17.58 1.69 -1.67
N ALA A 265 17.16 2.74 -0.98
CA ALA A 265 17.84 4.03 -0.96
C ALA A 265 19.28 3.92 -0.43
N VAL A 266 19.56 3.01 0.52
CA VAL A 266 20.92 2.76 1.02
C VAL A 266 21.84 2.29 -0.12
N GLY A 267 21.37 1.35 -0.95
CA GLY A 267 22.14 0.85 -2.10
C GLY A 267 22.28 1.85 -3.24
N LYS A 268 21.46 2.90 -3.30
CA LYS A 268 21.50 3.98 -4.32
C LYS A 268 22.22 5.23 -3.84
N LYS A 269 22.56 5.32 -2.57
CA LYS A 269 23.28 6.47 -2.01
C LYS A 269 24.77 6.38 -2.38
N LEU A 270 25.26 7.38 -3.09
CA LEU A 270 26.67 7.57 -3.37
C LEU A 270 27.31 8.38 -2.24
N ASP A 271 28.48 7.95 -1.79
CA ASP A 271 29.37 8.72 -0.93
C ASP A 271 30.83 8.45 -1.30
N GLU A 272 31.78 9.21 -0.73
CA GLU A 272 33.21 9.06 -1.01
C GLU A 272 33.77 7.68 -0.66
N LYS A 273 33.14 6.99 0.32
CA LYS A 273 33.56 5.64 0.77
C LYS A 273 32.90 4.53 -0.06
N ASN A 274 31.77 4.83 -0.69
CA ASN A 274 31.01 3.89 -1.50
C ASN A 274 30.59 4.54 -2.84
N PRO A 275 31.51 4.61 -3.82
CA PRO A 275 31.27 5.29 -5.10
C PRO A 275 30.44 4.46 -6.09
N ALA A 276 29.96 3.28 -5.71
CA ALA A 276 29.19 2.39 -6.57
C ALA A 276 27.76 2.20 -6.06
N MET A 277 26.78 2.38 -6.96
CA MET A 277 25.38 2.07 -6.67
C MET A 277 25.07 0.61 -6.97
N SER A 278 24.04 0.08 -6.28
CA SER A 278 23.45 -1.20 -6.66
C SER A 278 22.85 -1.15 -8.06
N LYS A 279 23.07 -2.19 -8.87
CA LYS A 279 22.45 -2.32 -10.20
C LYS A 279 21.05 -2.91 -10.05
N HIS A 280 20.04 -2.25 -10.64
CA HIS A 280 18.67 -2.72 -10.63
C HIS A 280 18.12 -2.88 -12.05
N ILE A 281 17.71 -4.08 -12.41
CA ILE A 281 17.08 -4.42 -13.68
C ILE A 281 15.66 -4.90 -13.40
N HIS A 282 14.69 -4.30 -14.08
CA HIS A 282 13.26 -4.55 -13.84
C HIS A 282 12.54 -5.01 -15.11
N PHE A 283 11.77 -6.09 -14.99
CA PHE A 283 10.86 -6.56 -16.03
C PHE A 283 9.43 -6.31 -15.57
N GLU A 284 8.65 -5.57 -16.33
CA GLU A 284 7.29 -5.19 -15.93
C GLU A 284 6.31 -5.15 -17.11
N THR A 285 5.03 -5.30 -16.79
CA THR A 285 3.93 -5.21 -17.76
C THR A 285 3.31 -3.81 -17.75
N VAL A 286 3.24 -3.20 -16.58
CA VAL A 286 2.65 -1.88 -16.33
C VAL A 286 3.69 -1.01 -15.67
N ALA A 287 3.79 0.25 -16.08
CA ALA A 287 4.72 1.20 -15.47
C ALA A 287 4.47 1.32 -13.96
N SER A 288 5.46 0.92 -13.18
CA SER A 288 5.41 0.92 -11.73
C SER A 288 6.35 1.95 -11.11
N MET A 289 6.20 2.22 -9.81
CA MET A 289 7.15 3.04 -9.08
C MET A 289 8.54 2.39 -9.07
N THR A 290 8.60 1.08 -8.93
CA THR A 290 9.84 0.30 -8.99
C THR A 290 10.52 0.40 -10.36
N GLY A 291 9.75 0.24 -11.45
CA GLY A 291 10.27 0.36 -12.81
C GLY A 291 10.72 1.77 -13.16
N SER A 292 10.13 2.80 -12.55
CA SER A 292 10.55 4.20 -12.74
C SER A 292 11.89 4.52 -12.05
N ASN A 293 12.29 3.71 -11.07
CA ASN A 293 13.54 3.85 -10.33
C ASN A 293 14.62 2.82 -10.73
N ALA A 294 14.31 1.91 -11.65
CA ALA A 294 15.27 0.93 -12.15
C ALA A 294 16.32 1.56 -13.05
N ASP A 295 17.55 1.02 -13.03
CA ASP A 295 18.61 1.46 -13.95
C ASP A 295 18.34 0.97 -15.38
N GLU A 296 17.73 -0.21 -15.51
CA GLU A 296 17.26 -0.74 -16.78
C GLU A 296 15.86 -1.34 -16.61
N LYS A 297 14.99 -1.06 -17.58
CA LYS A 297 13.61 -1.50 -17.58
C LYS A 297 13.24 -2.15 -18.91
N TYR A 298 12.61 -3.31 -18.82
CA TYR A 298 12.15 -4.09 -19.96
C TYR A 298 10.66 -4.37 -19.84
N LEU A 299 9.89 -3.99 -20.86
CA LEU A 299 8.47 -4.26 -20.92
C LEU A 299 8.23 -5.68 -21.43
N CYS A 300 7.35 -6.41 -20.75
CA CYS A 300 6.96 -7.76 -21.11
C CYS A 300 5.47 -7.97 -20.90
N ARG A 301 4.91 -9.02 -21.48
CA ARG A 301 3.53 -9.45 -21.22
C ARG A 301 3.44 -10.22 -19.89
N PRO A 302 2.28 -10.21 -19.21
CA PRO A 302 2.12 -11.01 -18.00
C PRO A 302 2.43 -12.50 -18.22
N SER A 303 2.07 -13.05 -19.38
CA SER A 303 2.33 -14.43 -19.78
C SER A 303 3.82 -14.75 -20.02
N GLU A 304 4.68 -13.74 -20.18
CA GLU A 304 6.11 -13.93 -20.44
C GLU A 304 6.94 -13.99 -19.14
N ILE A 305 6.39 -13.60 -17.99
CA ILE A 305 7.13 -13.56 -16.72
C ILE A 305 7.71 -14.94 -16.36
N GLY A 306 6.94 -16.00 -16.51
CA GLY A 306 7.42 -17.37 -16.28
C GLY A 306 8.55 -17.77 -17.23
N LEU A 307 8.43 -17.40 -18.51
CA LEU A 307 9.46 -17.64 -19.52
C LEU A 307 10.74 -16.87 -19.22
N ILE A 308 10.62 -15.58 -18.83
CA ILE A 308 11.74 -14.75 -18.42
C ILE A 308 12.46 -15.34 -17.21
N ALA A 309 11.71 -15.80 -16.19
CA ALA A 309 12.26 -16.44 -15.01
C ALA A 309 13.03 -17.72 -15.36
N ALA A 310 12.48 -18.57 -16.24
CA ALA A 310 13.12 -19.80 -16.69
C ALA A 310 14.41 -19.51 -17.52
N ALA A 311 14.32 -18.55 -18.44
CA ALA A 311 15.45 -18.13 -19.26
C ALA A 311 16.57 -17.49 -18.40
N LEU A 312 16.19 -16.69 -17.39
CA LEU A 312 17.15 -16.09 -16.46
C LEU A 312 17.86 -17.18 -15.61
N LEU A 313 17.14 -18.19 -15.15
CA LEU A 313 17.74 -19.32 -14.45
C LEU A 313 18.75 -20.06 -15.34
N SER A 314 18.37 -20.30 -16.60
CA SER A 314 19.27 -20.94 -17.59
C SER A 314 20.54 -20.11 -17.82
N ALA A 315 20.38 -18.80 -18.00
CA ALA A 315 21.51 -17.88 -18.20
C ALA A 315 22.43 -17.80 -16.96
N VAL A 316 21.87 -17.75 -15.76
CA VAL A 316 22.64 -17.76 -14.50
C VAL A 316 23.41 -19.08 -14.33
N LYS A 317 22.85 -20.22 -14.80
CA LYS A 317 23.53 -21.51 -14.80
C LYS A 317 24.54 -21.68 -15.94
N GLY A 318 24.70 -20.71 -16.82
CA GLY A 318 25.66 -20.73 -17.93
C GLY A 318 25.18 -21.46 -19.19
N THR A 319 23.91 -21.82 -19.28
CA THR A 319 23.35 -22.48 -20.49
C THR A 319 22.78 -21.49 -21.51
N GLY A 320 22.89 -20.17 -21.23
CA GLY A 320 22.41 -19.12 -22.11
C GLY A 320 20.90 -18.86 -21.99
N VAL A 321 20.42 -17.84 -22.72
CA VAL A 321 19.00 -17.48 -22.80
C VAL A 321 18.30 -18.35 -23.83
N THR A 322 17.31 -19.12 -23.41
CA THR A 322 16.55 -20.02 -24.27
C THR A 322 15.06 -19.70 -24.25
N GLY A 323 14.37 -19.94 -25.37
CA GLY A 323 12.91 -19.81 -25.47
C GLY A 323 12.36 -18.39 -25.61
N VAL A 324 13.20 -17.36 -25.52
CA VAL A 324 12.81 -15.95 -25.68
C VAL A 324 13.14 -15.49 -27.12
N THR A 325 12.12 -15.03 -27.83
CA THR A 325 12.26 -14.59 -29.24
C THR A 325 12.42 -13.07 -29.38
N ASP A 326 11.98 -12.31 -28.41
CA ASP A 326 12.16 -10.85 -28.40
C ASP A 326 13.60 -10.49 -28.04
N GLU A 327 14.30 -9.85 -28.97
CA GLU A 327 15.73 -9.51 -28.81
C GLU A 327 16.00 -8.52 -27.67
N LYS A 328 15.03 -7.62 -27.36
CA LYS A 328 15.19 -6.70 -26.23
C LYS A 328 15.07 -7.42 -24.90
N LEU A 329 14.07 -8.30 -24.78
CA LEU A 329 13.93 -9.13 -23.59
C LEU A 329 15.12 -10.06 -23.41
N LYS A 330 15.62 -10.66 -24.49
CA LYS A 330 16.81 -11.51 -24.45
C LYS A 330 18.04 -10.74 -23.96
N ALA A 331 18.31 -9.56 -24.52
CA ALA A 331 19.40 -8.68 -24.06
C ALA A 331 19.24 -8.29 -22.58
N GLY A 332 18.01 -7.99 -22.16
CA GLY A 332 17.71 -7.68 -20.75
C GLY A 332 17.96 -8.86 -19.80
N ILE A 333 17.62 -10.07 -20.21
CA ILE A 333 17.88 -11.30 -19.43
C ILE A 333 19.39 -11.58 -19.35
N GLU A 334 20.13 -11.39 -20.44
CA GLU A 334 21.59 -11.54 -20.47
C GLU A 334 22.27 -10.51 -19.56
N ALA A 335 21.82 -9.24 -19.59
CA ALA A 335 22.31 -8.18 -18.70
C ALA A 335 22.02 -8.52 -17.23
N ALA A 336 20.80 -9.00 -16.94
CA ALA A 336 20.38 -9.42 -15.61
C ALA A 336 21.22 -10.61 -15.10
N ALA A 337 21.41 -11.65 -15.90
CA ALA A 337 22.24 -12.80 -15.54
C ALA A 337 23.69 -12.39 -15.26
N LYS A 338 24.26 -11.52 -16.10
CA LYS A 338 25.62 -10.97 -15.92
C LYS A 338 25.74 -10.18 -14.60
N ALA A 339 24.75 -9.32 -14.31
CA ALA A 339 24.75 -8.54 -13.08
C ALA A 339 24.65 -9.44 -11.83
N LEU A 340 23.78 -10.46 -11.86
CA LEU A 340 23.59 -11.41 -10.77
C LEU A 340 24.83 -12.27 -10.53
N THR A 341 25.43 -12.83 -11.57
CA THR A 341 26.60 -13.71 -11.47
C THR A 341 27.86 -12.95 -11.05
N ALA A 342 28.00 -11.67 -11.44
CA ALA A 342 29.09 -10.80 -11.00
C ALA A 342 28.99 -10.40 -9.52
N ASN A 343 27.82 -10.55 -8.90
CA ASN A 343 27.55 -10.16 -7.51
C ASN A 343 27.04 -11.33 -6.65
N GLN A 344 27.60 -12.52 -6.83
CA GLN A 344 27.23 -13.69 -6.02
C GLN A 344 27.32 -13.39 -4.51
N GLY A 345 26.37 -13.87 -3.74
CA GLY A 345 26.23 -13.60 -2.31
C GLY A 345 25.66 -12.21 -1.98
N ALA A 346 25.64 -11.27 -2.95
CA ALA A 346 25.06 -9.93 -2.81
C ALA A 346 24.06 -9.62 -3.94
N ALA A 347 23.48 -10.66 -4.54
CA ALA A 347 22.45 -10.57 -5.56
C ALA A 347 21.07 -10.82 -4.94
N LEU A 348 20.02 -10.29 -5.56
CA LEU A 348 18.64 -10.50 -5.13
C LEU A 348 17.71 -10.56 -6.32
N VAL A 349 16.89 -11.60 -6.40
CA VAL A 349 15.80 -11.72 -7.38
C VAL A 349 14.47 -11.81 -6.67
N VAL A 350 13.50 -10.99 -7.09
CA VAL A 350 12.14 -10.99 -6.55
C VAL A 350 11.10 -11.02 -7.68
N ALA A 351 9.95 -11.64 -7.42
CA ALA A 351 8.84 -11.66 -8.38
C ALA A 351 7.52 -11.31 -7.70
N GLY A 352 6.71 -10.48 -8.38
CA GLY A 352 5.34 -10.14 -8.01
C GLY A 352 4.30 -11.05 -8.67
N SER A 353 4.66 -12.33 -8.91
CA SER A 353 3.78 -13.30 -9.56
C SER A 353 3.05 -14.16 -8.55
N ASP A 354 1.76 -14.42 -8.81
CA ASP A 354 0.93 -15.36 -8.05
C ASP A 354 0.97 -16.79 -8.61
N ASP A 355 1.92 -17.08 -9.50
CA ASP A 355 2.22 -18.42 -9.99
C ASP A 355 3.30 -19.09 -9.12
N VAL A 356 2.96 -20.23 -8.52
CA VAL A 356 3.86 -21.03 -7.67
C VAL A 356 5.13 -21.43 -8.43
N ASN A 357 5.01 -21.81 -9.71
CA ASN A 357 6.16 -22.22 -10.52
C ASN A 357 7.13 -21.08 -10.78
N VAL A 358 6.61 -19.85 -11.00
CA VAL A 358 7.46 -18.66 -11.13
C VAL A 358 8.22 -18.40 -9.84
N GLN A 359 7.57 -18.51 -8.69
CA GLN A 359 8.22 -18.34 -7.38
C GLN A 359 9.27 -19.45 -7.12
N ILE A 360 9.02 -20.68 -7.54
CA ILE A 360 10.00 -21.78 -7.48
C ILE A 360 11.23 -21.47 -8.35
N LEU A 361 11.03 -20.95 -9.57
CA LEU A 361 12.15 -20.52 -10.43
C LEU A 361 12.96 -19.40 -9.78
N VAL A 362 12.30 -18.41 -9.19
CA VAL A 362 12.96 -17.32 -8.47
C VAL A 362 13.77 -17.85 -7.28
N ASN A 363 13.22 -18.79 -6.51
CA ASN A 363 13.94 -19.46 -5.43
C ASN A 363 15.19 -20.20 -5.95
N ALA A 364 15.07 -20.87 -7.09
CA ALA A 364 16.21 -21.57 -7.71
C ALA A 364 17.30 -20.59 -8.21
N ILE A 365 16.91 -19.43 -8.75
CA ILE A 365 17.86 -18.38 -9.14
C ILE A 365 18.58 -17.83 -7.90
N ASN A 366 17.82 -17.48 -6.85
CA ASN A 366 18.38 -16.95 -5.61
C ASN A 366 19.34 -17.94 -4.94
N ALA A 367 19.02 -19.23 -4.96
CA ALA A 367 19.91 -20.29 -4.49
C ALA A 367 21.20 -20.36 -5.33
N ALA A 368 21.09 -20.28 -6.68
CA ALA A 368 22.24 -20.34 -7.58
C ALA A 368 23.20 -19.15 -7.43
N VAL A 369 22.69 -17.95 -7.08
CA VAL A 369 23.50 -16.76 -6.87
C VAL A 369 23.90 -16.53 -5.40
N GLY A 370 23.58 -17.47 -4.50
CA GLY A 370 23.96 -17.39 -3.08
C GLY A 370 23.24 -16.30 -2.28
N ALA A 371 22.01 -15.95 -2.65
CA ALA A 371 21.19 -14.92 -1.98
C ALA A 371 20.75 -15.34 -0.58
N ASN A 372 20.52 -16.64 -0.36
CA ASN A 372 20.03 -17.18 0.90
C ASN A 372 21.03 -17.00 2.05
N GLY A 373 20.59 -16.42 3.15
CA GLY A 373 21.44 -16.09 4.32
C GLY A 373 22.11 -14.72 4.23
N THR A 374 22.02 -14.02 3.08
CA THR A 374 22.58 -12.67 2.88
C THR A 374 21.49 -11.65 2.55
N THR A 375 21.01 -11.64 1.31
CA THR A 375 19.94 -10.75 0.84
C THR A 375 18.54 -11.32 1.13
N ILE A 376 18.41 -12.61 1.38
CA ILE A 376 17.19 -13.30 1.81
C ILE A 376 17.46 -14.04 3.12
N ASN A 377 16.62 -13.81 4.14
CA ASN A 377 16.78 -14.47 5.43
C ASN A 377 15.50 -15.23 5.83
N PHE A 378 15.60 -16.56 5.86
CA PHE A 378 14.54 -17.47 6.32
C PHE A 378 14.54 -17.68 7.84
N GLY A 379 15.51 -17.16 8.56
CA GLY A 379 15.56 -17.16 10.03
C GLY A 379 14.71 -16.05 10.64
N THR A 380 14.52 -14.96 9.90
CA THR A 380 13.61 -13.86 10.24
C THR A 380 12.50 -13.82 9.21
N THR A 381 11.26 -14.00 9.62
CA THR A 381 10.11 -14.07 8.72
C THR A 381 9.13 -12.95 8.99
N VAL A 382 8.38 -12.55 7.99
CA VAL A 382 7.29 -11.61 8.12
C VAL A 382 5.96 -12.34 8.23
N ASN A 383 5.09 -11.87 9.13
CA ASN A 383 3.87 -12.58 9.52
C ASN A 383 2.58 -11.95 8.96
N TYR A 384 2.68 -11.07 7.99
CA TYR A 384 1.52 -10.55 7.27
C TYR A 384 1.30 -11.32 5.96
N ARG A 385 0.09 -11.26 5.42
CA ARG A 385 -0.31 -11.92 4.15
C ARG A 385 0.02 -13.41 4.11
N GLN A 386 -0.44 -14.12 5.16
CA GLN A 386 -0.22 -15.56 5.34
C GLN A 386 -1.36 -16.42 4.78
N GLY A 387 -2.36 -15.80 4.15
CA GLY A 387 -3.49 -16.49 3.54
C GLY A 387 -3.07 -17.38 2.38
N VAL A 388 -3.73 -18.55 2.27
CA VAL A 388 -3.57 -19.47 1.15
C VAL A 388 -4.87 -19.52 0.37
N ASP A 389 -4.85 -19.08 -0.89
CA ASP A 389 -6.05 -18.88 -1.71
C ASP A 389 -6.87 -20.14 -1.89
N SER A 390 -6.23 -21.32 -2.02
CA SER A 390 -6.90 -22.61 -2.16
C SER A 390 -7.67 -23.02 -0.90
N GLU A 391 -7.23 -22.61 0.28
CA GLU A 391 -7.95 -22.86 1.56
C GLU A 391 -9.25 -22.06 1.61
N PHE A 392 -9.20 -20.78 1.19
CA PHE A 392 -10.42 -19.96 1.10
C PHE A 392 -11.34 -20.43 -0.04
N ALA A 393 -10.80 -20.80 -1.21
CA ALA A 393 -11.59 -21.38 -2.31
C ALA A 393 -12.36 -22.63 -1.85
N THR A 394 -11.70 -23.52 -1.10
CA THR A 394 -12.33 -24.70 -0.51
C THR A 394 -13.43 -24.34 0.46
N LEU A 395 -13.24 -23.30 1.29
CA LEU A 395 -14.30 -22.80 2.17
C LEU A 395 -15.50 -22.30 1.39
N VAL A 396 -15.29 -21.57 0.29
CA VAL A 396 -16.40 -21.10 -0.58
C VAL A 396 -17.18 -22.28 -1.15
N ASP A 397 -16.49 -23.37 -1.55
CA ASP A 397 -17.15 -24.60 -2.01
C ASP A 397 -17.92 -25.30 -0.88
N ASP A 398 -17.36 -25.38 0.31
CA ASP A 398 -18.03 -25.94 1.50
C ASP A 398 -19.28 -25.16 1.89
N MET A 399 -19.24 -23.82 1.82
CA MET A 399 -20.42 -22.97 2.03
C MET A 399 -21.52 -23.28 1.01
N ASN A 400 -21.15 -23.35 -0.28
CA ASN A 400 -22.10 -23.66 -1.36
C ASN A 400 -22.66 -25.09 -1.27
N ALA A 401 -21.92 -26.01 -0.66
CA ALA A 401 -22.37 -27.38 -0.36
C ALA A 401 -23.21 -27.48 0.94
N GLY A 402 -23.44 -26.37 1.65
CA GLY A 402 -24.20 -26.36 2.91
C GLY A 402 -23.51 -27.02 4.10
N LYS A 403 -22.17 -27.13 4.05
CA LYS A 403 -21.38 -27.77 5.13
C LYS A 403 -20.97 -26.81 6.26
N VAL A 404 -21.20 -25.51 6.09
CA VAL A 404 -20.82 -24.47 7.05
C VAL A 404 -22.07 -23.98 7.78
N ASN A 405 -22.14 -24.16 9.10
CA ASN A 405 -23.27 -23.72 9.90
C ASN A 405 -23.18 -22.23 10.30
N SER A 406 -22.02 -21.84 10.78
CA SER A 406 -21.78 -20.44 11.18
C SER A 406 -20.42 -19.96 10.70
N ILE A 407 -20.32 -18.67 10.36
CA ILE A 407 -19.10 -18.04 9.88
C ILE A 407 -18.93 -16.68 10.59
N LEU A 408 -17.68 -16.37 10.96
CA LEU A 408 -17.31 -15.12 11.57
C LEU A 408 -16.21 -14.47 10.73
N PHE A 409 -16.43 -13.25 10.27
CA PHE A 409 -15.46 -12.46 9.55
C PHE A 409 -14.78 -11.43 10.46
N TYR A 410 -13.46 -11.40 10.44
CA TYR A 410 -12.67 -10.41 11.15
C TYR A 410 -11.60 -9.81 10.27
N GLY A 411 -11.73 -8.52 9.93
CA GLY A 411 -10.79 -7.80 9.07
C GLY A 411 -10.71 -8.34 7.64
N ALA A 412 -11.74 -9.02 7.14
CA ALA A 412 -11.82 -9.56 5.79
C ALA A 412 -13.20 -9.28 5.18
N ASN A 413 -13.25 -8.88 3.91
CA ASN A 413 -14.48 -8.68 3.14
C ASN A 413 -14.42 -9.40 1.80
N PRO A 414 -14.55 -10.73 1.77
CA PRO A 414 -14.42 -11.51 0.53
C PRO A 414 -15.54 -11.27 -0.47
N VAL A 415 -16.70 -10.77 -0.06
CA VAL A 415 -17.76 -10.38 -1.00
C VAL A 415 -17.33 -9.23 -1.89
N TYR A 416 -16.47 -8.36 -1.40
CA TYR A 416 -15.91 -7.24 -2.16
C TYR A 416 -14.62 -7.61 -2.91
N THR A 417 -13.74 -8.39 -2.28
CA THR A 417 -12.36 -8.57 -2.76
C THR A 417 -12.11 -9.89 -3.49
N TRP A 418 -12.99 -10.91 -3.33
CA TRP A 418 -12.82 -12.18 -4.01
C TRP A 418 -13.25 -12.09 -5.49
N PRO A 419 -12.49 -12.64 -6.45
CA PRO A 419 -12.79 -12.50 -7.87
C PRO A 419 -14.19 -12.99 -8.29
N ASN A 420 -14.70 -14.04 -7.64
CA ASN A 420 -16.05 -14.55 -7.85
C ASN A 420 -16.94 -14.22 -6.65
N ALA A 421 -17.32 -12.94 -6.53
CA ALA A 421 -18.17 -12.43 -5.45
C ALA A 421 -19.54 -13.14 -5.40
N GLU A 422 -20.14 -13.48 -6.55
CA GLU A 422 -21.44 -14.14 -6.62
C GLU A 422 -21.39 -15.56 -6.03
N LYS A 423 -20.30 -16.29 -6.20
CA LYS A 423 -20.11 -17.60 -5.58
C LYS A 423 -19.97 -17.48 -4.05
N VAL A 424 -19.35 -16.42 -3.55
CA VAL A 424 -19.28 -16.13 -2.11
C VAL A 424 -20.66 -15.79 -1.56
N LYS A 425 -21.42 -14.90 -2.21
CA LYS A 425 -22.78 -14.53 -1.81
C LYS A 425 -23.72 -15.73 -1.77
N SER A 426 -23.69 -16.56 -2.82
CA SER A 426 -24.53 -17.77 -2.89
C SER A 426 -24.17 -18.78 -1.78
N GLY A 427 -22.90 -18.88 -1.44
CA GLY A 427 -22.43 -19.67 -0.31
C GLY A 427 -22.92 -19.13 1.03
N LEU A 428 -22.75 -17.81 1.26
CA LEU A 428 -23.20 -17.15 2.48
C LEU A 428 -24.72 -17.27 2.69
N ALA A 429 -25.51 -17.22 1.63
CA ALA A 429 -26.97 -17.43 1.71
C ALA A 429 -27.37 -18.81 2.25
N LYS A 430 -26.46 -19.79 2.23
CA LYS A 430 -26.67 -21.14 2.79
C LYS A 430 -26.12 -21.31 4.19
N VAL A 431 -25.33 -20.35 4.68
CA VAL A 431 -24.81 -20.35 6.04
C VAL A 431 -25.92 -19.86 6.98
N LYS A 432 -26.17 -20.59 8.06
CA LYS A 432 -27.25 -20.29 9.00
C LYS A 432 -27.00 -18.97 9.76
N THR A 433 -25.75 -18.72 10.13
CA THR A 433 -25.35 -17.54 10.93
C THR A 433 -24.05 -16.93 10.39
N THR A 434 -24.13 -15.64 10.04
CA THR A 434 -23.00 -14.89 9.51
C THR A 434 -22.75 -13.66 10.35
#